data_161056729d3eabfc54fa9fc14b3d2902
#
_entry.id   161056729d3eabfc54fa9fc14b3d2902
#
_cell.length_a   1.000
_cell.length_b   1.000
_cell.length_c   1.000
_cell.angle_alpha   90.00
_cell.angle_beta   90.00
_cell.angle_gamma   90.00
#
_symmetry.space_group_name_H-M   'P 1'
#
loop_
_entity.id
_entity.type
_entity.pdbx_description
1 polymer ?
#
loop_
_entity_poly.entity_id
_entity_poly.type
_entity_poly.pdbx_seq_one_letter_code
_entity_poly.pdbx_strand_id
1 'polypeptide(L)'
;MNKLFNLSPILSAYRLSFTVILACLIISCSTQKSLVYDQELKRMKTTSENRLSAQVDEFNTYPNRPESDGPFNKTNNKSFLLSNIPLFSSSDMTINKVYNYRWWMISKHLKTYHDPQDNKDYWVVTEFFGVKPWASLSGAITCPAGHQFYDVRWLRDEKFLKSYADYFMRGSASHLDQRENGNFLTYMSRPESHHFSSWMVDGIDAFLKIHPDKKWLHEMLPYLEKHQQVWDSLFTVRTSDSKTAGMYKILDLYDGMEFSLSAVLGLINSDGPYSLYTKDNWRNYYLGWETTGNAEKSIQAKNYPKAFRKGYPDFYLVRPSVNSYAYGNLRALSDLYRLNDSSGINKNGQSKADYYASRATKVQQQVMNVLWNKDDQFFNTYSAGDNIFGARDFEARVRESVGYTPWYFNMIPVNDYKNYSKAWEMLASRKGFFNTSGMTTAEQQHPYYNEQAYAWNGRGWPFENSIVYKGYANYLRNYKKSSTLPEKELLYEYVYKLAKMHGDKPNIGEWYIPSTGKEFGGEADYFHSTFPDIIIEDLLGFKGVHENSFSVKPLLPKNKWDYFYLGNLRYHNHDIDIIWKKDWDANKPGEQGKLCVWVDNKLVATSSSLNEQLNVDLNP
;
A
#
# COMPACT_ATOMS: atom_id res chain seq x y z
N MET A 1 39.06 75.87 -30.48
CA MET A 1 37.85 76.19 -29.71
C MET A 1 36.92 75.01 -29.85
N ASN A 2 36.92 74.07 -28.90
CA ASN A 2 35.99 72.97 -28.86
C ASN A 2 35.46 72.86 -27.44
N LYS A 3 34.21 73.22 -27.26
CA LYS A 3 33.47 72.90 -26.06
C LYS A 3 32.74 71.59 -26.30
N LEU A 4 33.20 70.47 -25.72
CA LEU A 4 32.51 69.26 -25.59
C LEU A 4 31.51 69.34 -24.37
N PHE A 5 30.25 69.31 -24.66
CA PHE A 5 29.18 69.20 -23.61
C PHE A 5 29.21 67.81 -23.00
N ASN A 6 29.42 67.77 -21.70
CA ASN A 6 29.43 66.58 -20.89
C ASN A 6 27.98 66.17 -20.56
N LEU A 7 27.39 65.23 -21.29
CA LEU A 7 26.01 64.70 -21.11
C LEU A 7 25.92 63.48 -20.17
N SER A 8 27.01 63.20 -19.42
CA SER A 8 27.16 62.00 -18.61
C SER A 8 26.28 61.89 -17.36
N PRO A 9 25.88 62.93 -16.62
CA PRO A 9 25.14 62.76 -15.36
C PRO A 9 23.63 62.51 -15.55
N ILE A 10 23.01 62.98 -16.60
CA ILE A 10 21.55 62.88 -16.83
C ILE A 10 21.16 61.48 -17.26
N LEU A 11 21.93 60.83 -18.10
CA LEU A 11 21.71 59.43 -18.57
C LEU A 11 21.90 58.42 -17.42
N SER A 12 22.78 58.65 -16.44
CA SER A 12 22.98 57.79 -15.29
C SER A 12 21.80 57.87 -14.31
N ALA A 13 21.24 59.06 -14.10
CA ALA A 13 20.07 59.25 -13.25
C ALA A 13 18.80 58.60 -13.81
N TYR A 14 18.57 58.68 -15.11
CA TYR A 14 17.45 57.99 -15.80
C TYR A 14 17.60 56.45 -15.78
N ARG A 15 18.80 55.91 -15.94
CA ARG A 15 19.04 54.46 -15.81
C ARG A 15 18.80 53.96 -14.39
N LEU A 16 19.24 54.70 -13.38
CA LEU A 16 19.03 54.33 -11.97
C LEU A 16 17.56 54.41 -11.58
N SER A 17 16.83 55.44 -12.03
CA SER A 17 15.38 55.58 -11.78
C SER A 17 14.57 54.47 -12.48
N PHE A 18 14.94 54.12 -13.71
CA PHE A 18 14.26 53.05 -14.44
C PHE A 18 14.51 51.68 -13.82
N THR A 19 15.71 51.41 -13.33
CA THR A 19 16.07 50.16 -12.64
C THR A 19 15.34 50.05 -11.30
N VAL A 20 15.21 51.11 -10.54
CA VAL A 20 14.46 51.15 -9.26
C VAL A 20 12.96 50.97 -9.49
N ILE A 21 12.38 51.65 -10.51
CA ILE A 21 10.95 51.49 -10.85
C ILE A 21 10.68 50.07 -11.35
N LEU A 22 11.54 49.49 -12.17
CA LEU A 22 11.41 48.12 -12.65
C LEU A 22 11.55 47.12 -11.50
N ALA A 23 12.50 47.34 -10.58
CA ALA A 23 12.66 46.51 -9.38
C ALA A 23 11.43 46.62 -8.46
N CYS A 24 10.89 47.83 -8.24
CA CYS A 24 9.65 48.05 -7.46
C CYS A 24 8.43 47.41 -8.13
N LEU A 25 8.30 47.44 -9.45
CA LEU A 25 7.25 46.79 -10.20
C LEU A 25 7.36 45.25 -10.15
N ILE A 26 8.57 44.72 -10.25
CA ILE A 26 8.82 43.26 -10.10
C ILE A 26 8.52 42.80 -8.68
N ILE A 27 8.96 43.56 -7.66
CA ILE A 27 8.67 43.25 -6.24
C ILE A 27 7.17 43.36 -5.95
N SER A 28 6.48 44.38 -6.44
CA SER A 28 5.04 44.53 -6.24
C SER A 28 4.25 43.42 -6.95
N CYS A 29 4.66 43.03 -8.15
CA CYS A 29 4.02 41.97 -8.90
C CYS A 29 4.27 40.57 -8.27
N SER A 30 5.46 40.33 -7.72
CA SER A 30 5.78 39.09 -6.99
C SER A 30 5.02 39.01 -5.65
N THR A 31 4.94 40.12 -4.92
CA THR A 31 4.17 40.20 -3.64
C THR A 31 2.68 40.00 -3.88
N GLN A 32 2.13 40.57 -4.95
CA GLN A 32 0.72 40.42 -5.30
C GLN A 32 0.38 38.98 -5.74
N LYS A 33 1.28 38.31 -6.45
CA LYS A 33 1.12 36.89 -6.81
C LYS A 33 1.19 35.96 -5.58
N SER A 34 2.12 36.20 -4.66
CA SER A 34 2.20 35.45 -3.40
C SER A 34 0.91 35.57 -2.61
N LEU A 35 0.36 36.76 -2.51
CA LEU A 35 -0.89 37.03 -1.77
C LEU A 35 -2.09 36.22 -2.32
N VAL A 36 -2.19 36.09 -3.65
CA VAL A 36 -3.26 35.30 -4.30
C VAL A 36 -3.13 33.82 -3.96
N TYR A 37 -1.91 33.27 -3.97
CA TYR A 37 -1.67 31.87 -3.65
C TYR A 37 -1.96 31.56 -2.18
N ASP A 38 -1.59 32.45 -1.26
CA ASP A 38 -1.83 32.28 0.19
C ASP A 38 -3.31 32.40 0.55
N GLN A 39 -4.06 33.28 -0.12
CA GLN A 39 -5.52 33.36 0.01
C GLN A 39 -6.20 32.07 -0.47
N GLU A 40 -5.75 31.52 -1.59
CA GLU A 40 -6.28 30.27 -2.12
C GLU A 40 -5.96 29.09 -1.21
N LEU A 41 -4.76 29.02 -0.63
CA LEU A 41 -4.40 28.02 0.36
C LEU A 41 -5.37 28.04 1.55
N LYS A 42 -5.59 29.22 2.13
CA LYS A 42 -6.53 29.39 3.25
C LYS A 42 -7.94 28.96 2.88
N ARG A 43 -8.41 29.35 1.68
CA ARG A 43 -9.74 28.97 1.17
C ARG A 43 -9.89 27.47 1.01
N MET A 44 -8.89 26.80 0.40
CA MET A 44 -8.90 25.35 0.16
C MET A 44 -8.86 24.56 1.46
N LYS A 45 -8.03 25.00 2.43
CA LYS A 45 -7.95 24.41 3.77
C LYS A 45 -9.30 24.46 4.47
N THR A 46 -9.90 25.64 4.58
CA THR A 46 -11.21 25.81 5.22
C THR A 46 -12.31 25.00 4.52
N THR A 47 -12.30 24.98 3.19
CA THR A 47 -13.28 24.19 2.41
C THR A 47 -13.14 22.68 2.69
N SER A 48 -11.92 22.17 2.81
CA SER A 48 -11.64 20.77 3.08
C SER A 48 -12.01 20.37 4.51
N GLU A 49 -11.71 21.23 5.49
CA GLU A 49 -12.11 21.04 6.89
C GLU A 49 -13.65 20.98 7.04
N ASN A 50 -14.35 21.92 6.42
CA ASN A 50 -15.83 21.95 6.43
C ASN A 50 -16.43 20.71 5.76
N ARG A 51 -15.86 20.25 4.63
CA ARG A 51 -16.31 19.06 3.95
C ARG A 51 -16.08 17.82 4.82
N LEU A 52 -14.89 17.65 5.38
CA LEU A 52 -14.58 16.53 6.28
C LEU A 52 -15.56 16.54 7.46
N SER A 53 -15.76 17.68 8.11
CA SER A 53 -16.67 17.81 9.23
C SER A 53 -18.09 17.37 8.88
N ALA A 54 -18.65 17.87 7.77
CA ALA A 54 -20.00 17.52 7.32
C ALA A 54 -20.12 16.02 6.95
N GLN A 55 -19.12 15.46 6.30
CA GLN A 55 -19.12 14.05 5.94
C GLN A 55 -18.96 13.12 7.14
N VAL A 56 -18.16 13.48 8.13
CA VAL A 56 -18.07 12.71 9.38
C VAL A 56 -19.40 12.71 10.13
N ASP A 57 -20.12 13.83 10.15
CA ASP A 57 -21.48 13.87 10.72
C ASP A 57 -22.42 12.93 9.95
N GLU A 58 -22.37 12.93 8.61
CA GLU A 58 -23.13 12.02 7.77
C GLU A 58 -22.77 10.55 8.08
N PHE A 59 -21.49 10.20 8.12
CA PHE A 59 -21.02 8.83 8.35
C PHE A 59 -21.45 8.30 9.73
N ASN A 60 -21.45 9.17 10.75
CA ASN A 60 -21.91 8.82 12.08
C ASN A 60 -23.41 8.50 12.16
N THR A 61 -24.18 8.81 11.12
CA THR A 61 -25.63 8.49 11.04
C THR A 61 -25.91 7.18 10.30
N TYR A 62 -24.92 6.55 9.67
CA TYR A 62 -25.15 5.35 8.85
C TYR A 62 -25.68 4.21 9.72
N PRO A 63 -26.82 3.60 9.36
CA PRO A 63 -27.39 2.47 10.09
C PRO A 63 -26.48 1.23 9.95
N ASN A 64 -26.56 0.34 10.91
CA ASN A 64 -25.85 -0.95 10.92
C ASN A 64 -24.31 -0.82 10.93
N ARG A 65 -23.77 0.32 11.34
CA ARG A 65 -22.36 0.45 11.67
C ARG A 65 -22.23 0.30 13.18
N PRO A 66 -21.54 -0.75 13.68
CA PRO A 66 -21.33 -0.89 15.10
C PRO A 66 -20.57 0.33 15.64
N GLU A 67 -20.93 0.76 16.82
CA GLU A 67 -20.07 1.67 17.57
C GLU A 67 -18.71 0.98 17.73
N SER A 68 -17.64 1.73 17.51
CA SER A 68 -16.32 1.22 17.81
C SER A 68 -16.22 1.01 19.33
N ASP A 69 -15.74 -0.14 19.75
CA ASP A 69 -15.26 -0.39 21.12
C ASP A 69 -13.92 0.32 21.41
N GLY A 70 -13.33 0.95 20.38
CA GLY A 70 -12.13 1.76 20.50
C GLY A 70 -12.39 3.18 21.06
N PRO A 71 -11.33 3.94 21.32
CA PRO A 71 -11.39 5.25 21.96
C PRO A 71 -12.01 6.35 21.08
N PHE A 72 -12.10 6.12 19.75
CA PHE A 72 -12.65 7.10 18.81
C PHE A 72 -14.08 6.72 18.41
N ASN A 73 -15.04 7.40 19.00
CA ASN A 73 -16.49 7.19 18.79
C ASN A 73 -17.15 8.44 18.17
N LYS A 74 -18.48 8.42 18.02
CA LYS A 74 -19.25 9.50 17.40
C LYS A 74 -19.06 10.88 18.04
N THR A 75 -18.66 10.94 19.31
CA THR A 75 -18.52 12.21 20.04
C THR A 75 -17.17 12.89 19.82
N ASN A 76 -16.12 12.14 19.52
CA ASN A 76 -14.76 12.66 19.45
C ASN A 76 -14.01 12.35 18.12
N ASN A 77 -14.53 11.45 17.28
CA ASN A 77 -13.84 11.08 16.04
C ASN A 77 -13.66 12.28 15.09
N LYS A 78 -14.60 13.23 15.04
CA LYS A 78 -14.50 14.42 14.20
C LYS A 78 -13.30 15.30 14.60
N SER A 79 -13.16 15.61 15.88
CA SER A 79 -12.04 16.42 16.37
C SER A 79 -10.71 15.72 16.17
N PHE A 80 -10.65 14.40 16.37
CA PHE A 80 -9.49 13.58 16.08
C PHE A 80 -9.10 13.65 14.61
N LEU A 81 -10.05 13.46 13.70
CA LEU A 81 -9.78 13.47 12.26
C LEU A 81 -9.31 14.85 11.78
N LEU A 82 -9.99 15.93 12.17
CA LEU A 82 -9.60 17.29 11.78
C LEU A 82 -8.18 17.66 12.22
N SER A 83 -7.71 17.10 13.34
CA SER A 83 -6.38 17.41 13.88
C SER A 83 -5.28 16.46 13.40
N ASN A 84 -5.61 15.25 12.96
CA ASN A 84 -4.60 14.21 12.77
C ASN A 84 -4.42 13.70 11.33
N ILE A 85 -5.38 13.89 10.42
CA ILE A 85 -5.27 13.35 9.08
C ILE A 85 -4.82 14.40 8.06
N PRO A 86 -4.17 13.99 6.96
CA PRO A 86 -4.02 14.86 5.80
C PRO A 86 -5.41 15.22 5.22
N LEU A 87 -5.65 16.51 5.04
CA LEU A 87 -6.87 17.01 4.42
C LEU A 87 -6.76 16.88 2.90
N PHE A 88 -7.80 16.36 2.28
CA PHE A 88 -7.85 16.22 0.83
C PHE A 88 -9.15 16.77 0.25
N SER A 89 -9.03 17.40 -0.90
CA SER A 89 -10.15 17.91 -1.67
C SER A 89 -9.81 17.97 -3.14
N SER A 90 -10.73 17.54 -3.98
CA SER A 90 -10.61 17.63 -5.44
C SER A 90 -11.94 18.01 -6.06
N SER A 91 -11.96 18.20 -7.39
CA SER A 91 -13.23 18.36 -8.14
C SER A 91 -14.01 17.04 -8.29
N ASP A 92 -13.45 15.90 -7.91
CA ASP A 92 -14.12 14.59 -7.91
C ASP A 92 -14.74 14.27 -6.55
N MET A 93 -16.06 14.36 -6.46
CA MET A 93 -16.77 14.17 -5.20
C MET A 93 -16.80 12.71 -4.75
N THR A 94 -16.71 11.75 -5.66
CA THR A 94 -16.67 10.31 -5.33
C THR A 94 -15.35 9.98 -4.60
N ILE A 95 -14.23 10.42 -5.17
CA ILE A 95 -12.90 10.23 -4.55
C ILE A 95 -12.84 10.94 -3.18
N ASN A 96 -13.33 12.20 -3.10
CA ASN A 96 -13.34 12.96 -1.84
C ASN A 96 -14.12 12.22 -0.74
N LYS A 97 -15.30 11.69 -1.07
CA LYS A 97 -16.15 11.01 -0.10
C LYS A 97 -15.50 9.73 0.41
N VAL A 98 -14.94 8.91 -0.49
CA VAL A 98 -14.29 7.65 -0.12
C VAL A 98 -13.00 7.91 0.67
N TYR A 99 -12.21 8.92 0.31
CA TYR A 99 -11.02 9.31 1.06
C TYR A 99 -11.36 9.66 2.52
N ASN A 100 -12.35 10.51 2.73
CA ASN A 100 -12.78 10.90 4.08
C ASN A 100 -13.44 9.74 4.84
N TYR A 101 -14.22 8.90 4.15
CA TYR A 101 -14.79 7.71 4.74
C TYR A 101 -13.70 6.72 5.20
N ARG A 102 -12.66 6.54 4.41
CA ARG A 102 -11.53 5.68 4.77
C ARG A 102 -10.89 6.14 6.08
N TRP A 103 -10.66 7.43 6.25
CA TRP A 103 -10.14 7.97 7.50
C TRP A 103 -11.10 7.82 8.68
N TRP A 104 -12.40 8.02 8.44
CA TRP A 104 -13.42 7.76 9.46
C TRP A 104 -13.41 6.28 9.88
N MET A 105 -13.32 5.37 8.94
CA MET A 105 -13.20 3.93 9.20
C MET A 105 -11.90 3.63 9.97
N ILE A 106 -10.74 4.13 9.52
CA ILE A 106 -9.44 3.93 10.18
C ILE A 106 -9.50 4.37 11.66
N SER A 107 -10.15 5.49 11.96
CA SER A 107 -10.28 5.95 13.35
C SER A 107 -10.96 4.93 14.27
N LYS A 108 -11.84 4.09 13.74
CA LYS A 108 -12.52 3.02 14.47
C LYS A 108 -11.69 1.74 14.61
N HIS A 109 -10.68 1.57 13.76
CA HIS A 109 -9.73 0.47 13.84
C HIS A 109 -8.52 0.75 14.73
N LEU A 110 -8.33 1.99 15.16
CA LEU A 110 -7.33 2.36 16.17
C LEU A 110 -7.86 2.00 17.55
N LYS A 111 -7.32 0.96 18.17
CA LYS A 111 -7.77 0.46 19.46
C LYS A 111 -6.65 0.39 20.47
N THR A 112 -7.02 0.42 21.74
CA THR A 112 -6.11 0.09 22.83
C THR A 112 -6.30 -1.38 23.22
N TYR A 113 -5.20 -2.08 23.43
CA TYR A 113 -5.18 -3.46 23.87
C TYR A 113 -4.26 -3.60 25.07
N HIS A 114 -4.82 -4.06 26.20
CA HIS A 114 -4.03 -4.46 27.36
C HIS A 114 -3.61 -5.90 27.20
N ASP A 115 -2.30 -6.14 27.01
CA ASP A 115 -1.79 -7.48 26.81
C ASP A 115 -1.49 -8.15 28.15
N PRO A 116 -2.22 -9.23 28.50
CA PRO A 116 -2.02 -9.92 29.76
C PRO A 116 -0.72 -10.72 29.86
N GLN A 117 -0.02 -10.95 28.73
CA GLN A 117 1.24 -11.70 28.73
C GLN A 117 2.42 -10.87 29.21
N ASP A 118 2.51 -9.61 28.81
CA ASP A 118 3.59 -8.69 29.20
C ASP A 118 3.12 -7.54 30.10
N ASN A 119 1.81 -7.50 30.42
CA ASN A 119 1.14 -6.51 31.28
C ASN A 119 1.36 -5.07 30.77
N LYS A 120 1.24 -4.85 29.45
CA LYS A 120 1.39 -3.55 28.79
C LYS A 120 0.19 -3.19 27.97
N ASP A 121 0.00 -1.88 27.82
CA ASP A 121 -0.99 -1.30 26.93
C ASP A 121 -0.36 -0.96 25.57
N TYR A 122 -1.03 -1.40 24.50
CA TYR A 122 -0.64 -1.12 23.13
C TYR A 122 -1.76 -0.41 22.38
N TRP A 123 -1.38 0.53 21.53
CA TRP A 123 -2.23 0.88 20.41
C TRP A 123 -2.03 -0.16 19.33
N VAL A 124 -3.14 -0.69 18.84
CA VAL A 124 -3.16 -1.67 17.73
C VAL A 124 -4.05 -1.16 16.61
N VAL A 125 -3.76 -1.62 15.41
CA VAL A 125 -4.63 -1.40 14.25
C VAL A 125 -5.30 -2.72 13.93
N THR A 126 -6.64 -2.75 14.03
CA THR A 126 -7.39 -3.98 13.81
C THR A 126 -7.81 -4.13 12.36
N GLU A 127 -8.02 -5.35 11.92
CA GLU A 127 -8.56 -5.63 10.59
C GLU A 127 -10.09 -5.51 10.57
N PHE A 128 -10.74 -5.83 11.70
CA PHE A 128 -12.20 -5.84 11.90
C PHE A 128 -12.62 -4.82 12.96
N PHE A 129 -13.86 -4.36 12.92
CA PHE A 129 -14.41 -3.53 13.99
C PHE A 129 -14.57 -4.30 15.31
N GLY A 130 -15.03 -5.54 15.25
CA GLY A 130 -15.17 -6.40 16.41
C GLY A 130 -14.14 -7.52 16.44
N VAL A 131 -13.91 -8.11 17.60
CA VAL A 131 -13.05 -9.29 17.74
C VAL A 131 -13.68 -10.47 16.99
N LYS A 132 -12.86 -11.18 16.22
CA LYS A 132 -13.26 -12.38 15.47
C LYS A 132 -12.64 -13.63 16.10
N PRO A 133 -13.34 -14.78 16.06
CA PRO A 133 -12.80 -16.02 16.65
C PRO A 133 -11.47 -16.49 16.07
N TRP A 134 -11.18 -16.11 14.83
CA TRP A 134 -9.93 -16.45 14.11
C TRP A 134 -8.85 -15.37 14.23
N ALA A 135 -9.17 -14.20 14.77
CA ALA A 135 -8.20 -13.15 15.03
C ALA A 135 -7.53 -13.34 16.40
N SER A 136 -6.42 -12.66 16.62
CA SER A 136 -5.80 -12.58 17.94
C SER A 136 -6.70 -11.89 18.96
N LEU A 137 -6.41 -11.99 20.25
CA LEU A 137 -7.15 -11.28 21.30
C LEU A 137 -7.07 -9.77 21.16
N SER A 138 -5.99 -9.26 20.58
CA SER A 138 -5.83 -7.84 20.26
C SER A 138 -6.70 -7.37 19.08
N GLY A 139 -7.18 -8.29 18.25
CA GLY A 139 -7.83 -7.99 16.96
C GLY A 139 -6.86 -7.55 15.86
N ALA A 140 -5.56 -7.45 16.15
CA ALA A 140 -4.53 -7.17 15.17
C ALA A 140 -4.12 -8.46 14.45
N ILE A 141 -3.96 -8.39 13.13
CA ILE A 141 -3.57 -9.52 12.28
C ILE A 141 -2.43 -9.06 11.37
N THR A 142 -1.42 -9.91 11.17
CA THR A 142 -0.26 -9.53 10.36
C THR A 142 -0.54 -9.47 8.86
N CYS A 143 -1.57 -10.16 8.37
CA CYS A 143 -1.96 -10.15 6.95
C CYS A 143 -2.11 -8.71 6.40
N PRO A 144 -2.95 -7.84 6.95
CA PRO A 144 -3.13 -6.48 6.46
C PRO A 144 -2.09 -5.48 6.99
N ALA A 145 -1.20 -5.88 7.92
CA ALA A 145 -0.34 -4.95 8.63
C ALA A 145 0.50 -4.05 7.70
N GLY A 146 1.00 -4.58 6.59
CA GLY A 146 1.70 -3.79 5.60
C GLY A 146 0.84 -2.65 5.04
N HIS A 147 -0.40 -2.93 4.64
CA HIS A 147 -1.36 -1.91 4.19
C HIS A 147 -1.67 -0.90 5.28
N GLN A 148 -1.86 -1.37 6.52
CA GLN A 148 -2.17 -0.53 7.67
C GLN A 148 -1.03 0.44 7.97
N PHE A 149 0.24 -0.02 7.90
CA PHE A 149 1.40 0.87 8.04
C PHE A 149 1.39 1.97 6.97
N TYR A 150 1.08 1.64 5.72
CA TYR A 150 1.09 2.61 4.63
C TYR A 150 -0.02 3.66 4.73
N ASP A 151 -1.25 3.29 5.12
CA ASP A 151 -2.31 4.28 5.33
C ASP A 151 -2.10 5.09 6.62
N VAL A 152 -1.79 4.41 7.74
CA VAL A 152 -1.73 5.05 9.06
C VAL A 152 -0.46 5.92 9.24
N ARG A 153 0.62 5.70 8.46
CA ARG A 153 1.83 6.57 8.51
C ARG A 153 1.55 8.04 8.24
N TRP A 154 0.43 8.37 7.62
CA TRP A 154 0.03 9.73 7.34
C TRP A 154 -0.67 10.43 8.50
N LEU A 155 -0.98 9.75 9.61
CA LEU A 155 -1.44 10.39 10.84
C LEU A 155 -0.34 11.28 11.41
N ARG A 156 -0.72 12.44 11.93
CA ARG A 156 0.22 13.38 12.57
C ARG A 156 0.78 12.84 13.89
N ASP A 157 -0.01 12.04 14.62
CA ASP A 157 0.39 11.42 15.89
C ASP A 157 1.04 10.06 15.63
N GLU A 158 2.35 10.02 15.72
CA GLU A 158 3.19 8.85 15.45
C GLU A 158 3.03 7.71 16.47
N LYS A 159 2.42 7.98 17.63
CA LYS A 159 2.28 6.99 18.71
C LYS A 159 1.55 5.73 18.28
N PHE A 160 0.57 5.86 17.38
CA PHE A 160 -0.23 4.73 16.92
C PHE A 160 0.62 3.66 16.23
N LEU A 161 1.43 4.06 15.25
CA LEU A 161 2.29 3.12 14.54
C LEU A 161 3.51 2.68 15.33
N LYS A 162 4.09 3.56 16.16
CA LYS A 162 5.17 3.15 17.06
C LYS A 162 4.70 2.04 18.00
N SER A 163 3.54 2.23 18.64
CA SER A 163 2.98 1.22 19.54
C SER A 163 2.57 -0.07 18.81
N TYR A 164 2.01 0.06 17.60
CA TYR A 164 1.66 -1.09 16.77
C TYR A 164 2.88 -1.90 16.34
N ALA A 165 3.96 -1.22 15.94
CA ALA A 165 5.24 -1.86 15.66
C ALA A 165 5.83 -2.53 16.92
N ASP A 166 5.75 -1.85 18.07
CA ASP A 166 6.22 -2.39 19.36
C ASP A 166 5.48 -3.69 19.71
N TYR A 167 4.17 -3.74 19.54
CA TYR A 167 3.36 -4.93 19.79
C TYR A 167 3.85 -6.14 18.98
N PHE A 168 4.06 -5.97 17.67
CA PHE A 168 4.47 -7.08 16.79
C PHE A 168 5.95 -7.43 16.87
N MET A 169 6.84 -6.46 17.10
CA MET A 169 8.27 -6.67 16.97
C MET A 169 8.95 -7.02 18.28
N ARG A 170 8.55 -6.39 19.39
CA ARG A 170 9.17 -6.58 20.72
C ARG A 170 8.18 -6.86 21.85
N GLY A 171 6.88 -6.80 21.59
CA GLY A 171 5.82 -7.16 22.52
C GLY A 171 5.52 -8.65 22.51
N SER A 172 4.43 -9.05 23.17
CA SER A 172 4.04 -10.44 23.31
C SER A 172 3.76 -11.15 21.99
N ALA A 173 3.27 -10.42 20.98
CA ALA A 173 3.04 -10.96 19.64
C ALA A 173 4.32 -11.46 18.95
N SER A 174 5.51 -11.04 19.40
CA SER A 174 6.80 -11.52 18.88
C SER A 174 7.23 -12.86 19.47
N HIS A 175 6.53 -13.34 20.47
CA HIS A 175 6.81 -14.62 21.15
C HIS A 175 5.86 -15.71 20.63
N LEU A 176 6.22 -16.98 20.88
CA LEU A 176 5.33 -18.10 20.62
C LEU A 176 4.03 -17.90 21.40
N ASP A 177 2.90 -17.99 20.71
CA ASP A 177 1.60 -17.91 21.35
C ASP A 177 1.39 -19.19 22.19
N GLN A 178 1.30 -19.02 23.49
CA GLN A 178 1.03 -20.10 24.43
C GLN A 178 -0.45 -20.16 24.85
N ARG A 179 -1.30 -19.33 24.23
CA ARG A 179 -2.73 -19.27 24.56
C ARG A 179 -3.45 -20.49 24.00
N GLU A 180 -4.04 -21.28 24.87
CA GLU A 180 -4.94 -22.40 24.52
C GLU A 180 -6.33 -21.88 24.11
N ASN A 181 -6.40 -21.09 23.08
CA ASN A 181 -7.67 -20.54 22.62
C ASN A 181 -8.17 -21.34 21.42
N GLY A 182 -8.80 -22.41 21.48
CA GLY A 182 -9.54 -23.16 20.46
C GLY A 182 -9.65 -22.61 19.03
N ASN A 183 -8.94 -21.54 18.70
CA ASN A 183 -8.83 -20.87 17.43
C ASN A 183 -7.83 -21.63 16.53
N PHE A 184 -8.20 -21.92 15.29
CA PHE A 184 -7.34 -22.67 14.38
C PHE A 184 -5.97 -22.00 14.13
N LEU A 185 -5.85 -20.68 14.31
CA LEU A 185 -4.60 -19.93 14.21
C LEU A 185 -3.64 -20.22 15.38
N THR A 186 -4.15 -20.63 16.56
CA THR A 186 -3.31 -20.98 17.72
C THR A 186 -2.65 -22.35 17.62
N TYR A 187 -3.01 -23.16 16.63
CA TYR A 187 -2.31 -24.43 16.36
C TYR A 187 -0.97 -24.22 15.66
N MET A 188 -0.60 -22.98 15.34
CA MET A 188 0.68 -22.68 14.72
C MET A 188 1.76 -22.49 15.78
N SER A 189 2.74 -23.37 15.79
CA SER A 189 3.93 -23.29 16.66
C SER A 189 4.84 -22.11 16.24
N ARG A 190 4.29 -20.90 16.11
CA ARG A 190 5.03 -19.72 15.67
C ARG A 190 4.47 -18.44 16.31
N PRO A 191 5.26 -17.37 16.40
CA PRO A 191 4.82 -16.09 16.93
C PRO A 191 3.62 -15.52 16.13
N GLU A 192 2.73 -14.80 16.78
CA GLU A 192 1.59 -14.12 16.13
C GLU A 192 2.06 -13.19 15.01
N SER A 193 3.17 -12.49 15.21
CA SER A 193 3.80 -11.64 14.19
C SER A 193 4.24 -12.38 12.91
N HIS A 194 4.15 -13.72 12.90
CA HIS A 194 4.49 -14.59 11.77
C HIS A 194 3.35 -15.53 11.37
N HIS A 195 2.13 -15.30 11.84
CA HIS A 195 0.98 -16.10 11.43
C HIS A 195 0.69 -15.95 9.93
N PHE A 196 0.78 -14.73 9.42
CA PHE A 196 0.63 -14.45 7.99
C PHE A 196 1.90 -13.86 7.39
N SER A 197 2.04 -13.95 6.08
CA SER A 197 3.02 -13.19 5.34
C SER A 197 2.76 -11.69 5.48
N SER A 198 3.81 -10.89 5.58
CA SER A 198 3.65 -9.43 5.69
C SER A 198 4.93 -8.69 5.29
N TRP A 199 4.77 -7.39 5.00
CA TRP A 199 5.89 -6.47 4.75
C TRP A 199 5.98 -5.39 5.83
N MET A 200 5.84 -5.81 7.10
CA MET A 200 5.84 -4.87 8.22
C MET A 200 7.15 -4.10 8.37
N VAL A 201 8.29 -4.73 8.10
CA VAL A 201 9.60 -4.04 8.20
C VAL A 201 9.71 -2.95 7.14
N ASP A 202 9.26 -3.22 5.91
CA ASP A 202 9.13 -2.22 4.85
C ASP A 202 8.13 -1.11 5.23
N GLY A 203 7.01 -1.47 5.87
CA GLY A 203 6.04 -0.52 6.40
C GLY A 203 6.62 0.39 7.50
N ILE A 204 7.46 -0.15 8.39
CA ILE A 204 8.17 0.62 9.42
C ILE A 204 9.19 1.58 8.77
N ASP A 205 9.92 1.14 7.76
CA ASP A 205 10.81 2.01 6.98
C ASP A 205 10.02 3.14 6.30
N ALA A 206 8.87 2.81 5.69
CA ALA A 206 7.98 3.80 5.08
C ALA A 206 7.42 4.80 6.10
N PHE A 207 7.12 4.37 7.33
CA PHE A 207 6.73 5.24 8.44
C PHE A 207 7.86 6.20 8.86
N LEU A 208 9.09 5.68 9.01
CA LEU A 208 10.25 6.48 9.40
C LEU A 208 10.69 7.50 8.34
N LYS A 209 10.31 7.31 7.07
CA LYS A 209 10.45 8.32 6.01
C LYS A 209 9.53 9.52 6.20
N ILE A 210 8.45 9.39 6.97
CA ILE A 210 7.51 10.48 7.28
C ILE A 210 7.80 11.07 8.66
N HIS A 211 8.06 10.21 9.65
CA HIS A 211 8.29 10.54 11.05
C HIS A 211 9.66 10.02 11.50
N PRO A 212 10.75 10.72 11.18
CA PRO A 212 12.09 10.27 11.53
C PRO A 212 12.30 10.29 13.05
N ASP A 213 12.69 9.13 13.60
CA ASP A 213 13.08 8.98 15.01
C ASP A 213 14.26 8.02 15.14
N LYS A 214 15.47 8.57 15.15
CA LYS A 214 16.70 7.79 15.23
C LYS A 214 16.83 7.01 16.56
N LYS A 215 16.30 7.57 17.66
CA LYS A 215 16.36 6.91 18.97
C LYS A 215 15.49 5.66 18.98
N TRP A 216 14.23 5.81 18.58
CA TRP A 216 13.30 4.69 18.48
C TRP A 216 13.79 3.64 17.48
N LEU A 217 14.33 4.05 16.33
CA LEU A 217 14.93 3.14 15.35
C LEU A 217 16.09 2.34 15.96
N HIS A 218 17.01 2.99 16.69
CA HIS A 218 18.14 2.30 17.34
C HIS A 218 17.66 1.21 18.29
N GLU A 219 16.63 1.48 19.06
CA GLU A 219 16.02 0.52 19.98
C GLU A 219 15.28 -0.62 19.24
N MET A 220 14.69 -0.34 18.08
CA MET A 220 13.87 -1.28 17.32
C MET A 220 14.68 -2.24 16.43
N LEU A 221 15.83 -1.81 15.91
CA LEU A 221 16.63 -2.57 14.95
C LEU A 221 16.92 -4.04 15.33
N PRO A 222 17.31 -4.36 16.58
CA PRO A 222 17.55 -5.76 16.96
C PRO A 222 16.30 -6.65 16.83
N TYR A 223 15.12 -6.08 17.04
CA TYR A 223 13.86 -6.80 16.96
C TYR A 223 13.41 -6.99 15.49
N LEU A 224 13.64 -6.00 14.63
CA LEU A 224 13.41 -6.13 13.19
C LEU A 224 14.32 -7.21 12.59
N GLU A 225 15.58 -7.25 13.00
CA GLU A 225 16.52 -8.30 12.62
C GLU A 225 16.05 -9.68 13.08
N LYS A 226 15.61 -9.80 14.34
CA LYS A 226 15.07 -11.05 14.88
C LYS A 226 13.82 -11.49 14.12
N HIS A 227 12.92 -10.58 13.79
CA HIS A 227 11.74 -10.85 12.98
C HIS A 227 12.12 -11.48 11.63
N GLN A 228 13.10 -10.90 10.94
CA GLN A 228 13.60 -11.46 9.68
C GLN A 228 14.25 -12.84 9.84
N GLN A 229 14.99 -13.07 10.93
CA GLN A 229 15.60 -14.38 11.22
C GLN A 229 14.54 -15.46 11.45
N VAL A 230 13.41 -15.12 12.09
CA VAL A 230 12.29 -16.04 12.27
C VAL A 230 11.64 -16.36 10.91
N TRP A 231 11.46 -15.36 10.03
CA TRP A 231 11.02 -15.55 8.67
C TRP A 231 11.90 -16.54 7.90
N ASP A 232 13.22 -16.36 7.97
CA ASP A 232 14.20 -17.24 7.33
C ASP A 232 14.09 -18.67 7.85
N SER A 233 13.85 -18.83 9.14
CA SER A 233 13.70 -20.14 9.77
C SER A 233 12.42 -20.86 9.36
N LEU A 234 11.30 -20.13 9.29
CA LEU A 234 9.97 -20.72 9.05
C LEU A 234 9.66 -20.95 7.58
N PHE A 235 10.07 -20.01 6.72
CA PHE A 235 9.53 -19.91 5.37
C PHE A 235 10.52 -20.21 4.24
N THR A 236 11.75 -20.63 4.51
CA THR A 236 12.70 -20.95 3.45
C THR A 236 12.54 -22.39 2.95
N VAL A 237 12.53 -22.58 1.65
CA VAL A 237 12.63 -23.91 1.01
C VAL A 237 14.02 -24.48 1.26
N ARG A 238 14.11 -25.66 1.88
CA ARG A 238 15.39 -26.23 2.36
C ARG A 238 15.99 -27.29 1.45
N THR A 239 15.22 -27.83 0.52
CA THR A 239 15.68 -28.86 -0.42
C THR A 239 16.63 -28.25 -1.45
N SER A 240 17.87 -28.71 -1.49
CA SER A 240 18.94 -28.11 -2.29
C SER A 240 18.87 -28.43 -3.79
N ASP A 241 18.24 -29.52 -4.18
CA ASP A 241 18.07 -30.01 -5.55
C ASP A 241 16.80 -29.51 -6.25
N SER A 242 16.12 -28.54 -5.64
CA SER A 242 14.89 -27.93 -6.13
C SER A 242 15.17 -26.61 -6.88
N LYS A 243 14.36 -26.30 -7.90
CA LYS A 243 14.35 -24.99 -8.56
C LYS A 243 14.05 -23.85 -7.59
N THR A 244 13.22 -24.13 -6.58
CA THR A 244 12.78 -23.16 -5.58
C THR A 244 13.68 -23.12 -4.33
N ALA A 245 14.81 -23.83 -4.34
CA ALA A 245 15.75 -23.90 -3.21
C ALA A 245 16.16 -22.51 -2.70
N GLY A 246 16.02 -22.30 -1.40
CA GLY A 246 16.36 -21.02 -0.74
C GLY A 246 15.41 -19.87 -1.00
N MET A 247 14.34 -20.06 -1.73
CA MET A 247 13.24 -19.10 -1.88
C MET A 247 12.28 -19.19 -0.69
N TYR A 248 11.46 -18.14 -0.52
CA TYR A 248 10.44 -18.14 0.52
C TYR A 248 9.16 -18.84 0.05
N LYS A 249 8.61 -19.64 0.95
CA LYS A 249 7.39 -20.42 0.76
C LYS A 249 6.35 -20.08 1.82
N ILE A 250 5.09 -20.23 1.48
CA ILE A 250 3.96 -19.99 2.37
C ILE A 250 2.82 -20.96 2.08
N LEU A 251 2.00 -21.26 3.09
CA LEU A 251 0.70 -21.89 2.87
C LEU A 251 -0.26 -20.85 2.30
N ASP A 252 -1.13 -21.27 1.42
CA ASP A 252 -2.13 -20.44 0.74
C ASP A 252 -2.94 -19.57 1.72
N LEU A 253 -3.50 -20.21 2.75
CA LEU A 253 -4.24 -19.55 3.83
C LEU A 253 -3.44 -18.43 4.52
N TYR A 254 -2.14 -18.63 4.72
CA TYR A 254 -1.31 -17.71 5.49
C TYR A 254 -0.66 -16.61 4.63
N ASP A 255 -0.93 -16.64 3.33
CA ASP A 255 -0.69 -15.52 2.44
C ASP A 255 -1.93 -14.61 2.31
N GLY A 256 -3.02 -14.96 3.01
CA GLY A 256 -4.29 -14.26 2.93
C GLY A 256 -4.99 -14.43 1.58
N MET A 257 -4.72 -15.54 0.86
CA MET A 257 -5.18 -15.78 -0.50
C MET A 257 -5.76 -17.19 -0.66
N GLU A 258 -6.69 -17.51 0.21
CA GLU A 258 -7.29 -18.83 0.33
C GLU A 258 -7.88 -19.29 -1.01
N PHE A 259 -7.55 -20.53 -1.39
CA PHE A 259 -8.07 -21.19 -2.58
C PHE A 259 -7.74 -20.46 -3.89
N SER A 260 -6.60 -19.79 -3.98
CA SER A 260 -6.10 -19.24 -5.24
C SER A 260 -5.98 -20.34 -6.32
N LEU A 261 -6.08 -19.93 -7.59
CA LEU A 261 -5.99 -20.90 -8.69
C LEU A 261 -4.65 -21.63 -8.71
N SER A 262 -3.55 -20.94 -8.37
CA SER A 262 -2.23 -21.58 -8.30
C SER A 262 -2.15 -22.65 -7.22
N ALA A 263 -2.76 -22.45 -6.05
CA ALA A 263 -2.84 -23.47 -5.01
C ALA A 263 -3.66 -24.68 -5.47
N VAL A 264 -4.81 -24.44 -6.07
CA VAL A 264 -5.69 -25.49 -6.59
C VAL A 264 -4.99 -26.30 -7.68
N LEU A 265 -4.33 -25.64 -8.63
CA LEU A 265 -3.57 -26.33 -9.70
C LEU A 265 -2.42 -27.17 -9.13
N GLY A 266 -1.70 -26.66 -8.13
CA GLY A 266 -0.65 -27.42 -7.45
C GLY A 266 -1.19 -28.66 -6.74
N LEU A 267 -2.31 -28.54 -6.02
CA LEU A 267 -2.95 -29.67 -5.35
C LEU A 267 -3.47 -30.74 -6.33
N ILE A 268 -4.09 -30.33 -7.44
CA ILE A 268 -4.59 -31.26 -8.48
C ILE A 268 -3.44 -32.07 -9.11
N ASN A 269 -2.25 -31.48 -9.20
CA ASN A 269 -1.07 -32.13 -9.77
C ASN A 269 -0.18 -32.81 -8.72
N SER A 270 -0.62 -32.89 -7.45
CA SER A 270 0.10 -33.61 -6.40
C SER A 270 -0.17 -35.13 -6.46
N ASP A 271 0.81 -35.95 -6.05
CA ASP A 271 0.73 -37.41 -6.03
C ASP A 271 0.23 -37.97 -4.68
N GLY A 272 -0.12 -37.11 -3.74
CA GLY A 272 -0.50 -37.50 -2.39
C GLY A 272 -1.99 -37.81 -2.22
N PRO A 273 -2.47 -37.95 -0.97
CA PRO A 273 -3.89 -38.12 -0.65
C PRO A 273 -4.78 -36.97 -1.16
N TYR A 274 -4.17 -35.93 -1.68
CA TYR A 274 -4.79 -34.77 -2.34
C TYR A 274 -5.05 -34.98 -3.83
N SER A 275 -4.45 -35.99 -4.47
CA SER A 275 -4.74 -36.41 -5.87
C SER A 275 -6.21 -36.87 -6.05
N LEU A 276 -6.92 -37.12 -4.95
CA LEU A 276 -8.37 -37.34 -4.94
C LEU A 276 -9.18 -36.11 -5.32
N TYR A 277 -8.56 -34.93 -5.40
CA TYR A 277 -9.15 -33.74 -6.00
C TYR A 277 -9.03 -33.80 -7.51
N THR A 278 -9.77 -34.74 -8.13
CA THR A 278 -9.96 -34.72 -9.58
C THR A 278 -10.54 -33.35 -9.99
N LYS A 279 -10.24 -32.91 -11.21
CA LYS A 279 -10.70 -31.62 -11.77
C LYS A 279 -12.19 -31.33 -11.53
N ASP A 280 -13.02 -32.37 -11.33
CA ASP A 280 -14.44 -32.25 -11.11
C ASP A 280 -14.81 -32.11 -9.62
N ASN A 281 -14.02 -32.68 -8.69
CA ASN A 281 -14.31 -32.65 -7.27
C ASN A 281 -14.00 -31.31 -6.60
N TRP A 282 -12.95 -30.59 -7.00
CA TRP A 282 -12.67 -29.29 -6.42
C TRP A 282 -13.73 -28.25 -6.83
N ARG A 283 -14.21 -28.32 -8.10
CA ARG A 283 -15.28 -27.45 -8.60
C ARG A 283 -16.56 -27.62 -7.78
N ASN A 284 -16.93 -28.86 -7.46
CA ASN A 284 -18.08 -29.18 -6.62
C ASN A 284 -17.87 -28.75 -5.15
N TYR A 285 -16.65 -28.78 -4.66
CA TYR A 285 -16.30 -28.30 -3.33
C TYR A 285 -16.50 -26.80 -3.20
N TYR A 286 -15.98 -26.01 -4.15
CA TYR A 286 -16.20 -24.56 -4.20
C TYR A 286 -17.66 -24.18 -4.34
N LEU A 287 -18.37 -24.84 -5.25
CA LEU A 287 -19.81 -24.63 -5.43
C LEU A 287 -20.62 -25.03 -4.18
N GLY A 288 -20.20 -26.10 -3.50
CA GLY A 288 -20.86 -26.55 -2.26
C GLY A 288 -20.70 -25.58 -1.10
N TRP A 289 -19.53 -24.95 -0.97
CA TRP A 289 -19.30 -23.91 0.02
C TRP A 289 -20.18 -22.68 -0.24
N GLU A 290 -20.27 -22.24 -1.48
CA GLU A 290 -21.06 -21.06 -1.85
C GLU A 290 -22.57 -21.25 -1.73
N THR A 291 -23.08 -22.41 -2.11
CA THR A 291 -24.53 -22.67 -2.09
C THR A 291 -25.09 -22.87 -0.68
N THR A 292 -24.26 -23.25 0.29
CA THR A 292 -24.73 -23.55 1.64
C THR A 292 -24.35 -22.49 2.68
N GLY A 293 -23.40 -21.59 2.38
CA GLY A 293 -22.88 -20.59 3.33
C GLY A 293 -22.33 -21.20 4.63
N ASN A 294 -22.17 -22.52 4.68
CA ASN A 294 -21.78 -23.26 5.87
C ASN A 294 -20.97 -24.50 5.47
N ALA A 295 -19.67 -24.46 5.73
CA ALA A 295 -18.74 -25.55 5.44
C ALA A 295 -19.16 -26.90 6.06
N GLU A 296 -19.87 -26.88 7.17
CA GLU A 296 -20.35 -28.10 7.83
C GLU A 296 -21.51 -28.77 7.10
N LYS A 297 -22.25 -28.03 6.28
CA LYS A 297 -23.42 -28.52 5.55
C LYS A 297 -23.13 -28.96 4.13
N SER A 298 -21.95 -28.67 3.59
CA SER A 298 -21.60 -29.17 2.25
C SER A 298 -21.49 -30.70 2.29
N ILE A 299 -22.12 -31.38 1.34
CA ILE A 299 -22.06 -32.85 1.19
C ILE A 299 -20.62 -33.34 1.20
N GLN A 300 -19.70 -32.50 0.81
CA GLN A 300 -18.27 -32.80 0.67
C GLN A 300 -17.48 -32.56 1.96
N ALA A 301 -17.97 -31.74 2.89
CA ALA A 301 -17.35 -31.63 4.21
C ALA A 301 -17.37 -32.98 4.97
N LYS A 302 -18.29 -33.88 4.64
CA LYS A 302 -18.33 -35.25 5.18
C LYS A 302 -17.23 -36.15 4.62
N ASN A 303 -16.78 -35.90 3.42
CA ASN A 303 -15.76 -36.71 2.72
C ASN A 303 -14.36 -36.10 2.79
N TYR A 304 -14.22 -34.94 3.43
CA TYR A 304 -12.93 -34.32 3.66
C TYR A 304 -12.05 -35.24 4.51
N PRO A 305 -10.83 -35.52 4.11
CA PRO A 305 -9.87 -36.18 4.97
C PRO A 305 -9.76 -35.38 6.29
N LYS A 306 -9.70 -36.07 7.42
CA LYS A 306 -9.57 -35.44 8.76
C LYS A 306 -8.42 -34.43 8.84
N ALA A 307 -7.44 -34.53 7.92
CA ALA A 307 -6.34 -33.58 7.76
C ALA A 307 -6.82 -32.14 7.43
N PHE A 308 -7.89 -31.96 6.66
CA PHE A 308 -8.45 -30.62 6.40
C PHE A 308 -9.25 -30.06 7.59
N ARG A 309 -9.79 -30.90 8.45
CA ARG A 309 -10.44 -30.46 9.69
C ARG A 309 -9.44 -30.04 10.77
N LYS A 310 -8.17 -30.44 10.65
CA LYS A 310 -7.09 -30.11 11.59
C LYS A 310 -6.16 -29.00 11.10
N GLY A 311 -6.42 -28.43 9.95
CA GLY A 311 -5.60 -27.40 9.32
C GLY A 311 -5.44 -27.67 7.83
N TYR A 312 -5.10 -26.64 7.08
CA TYR A 312 -4.68 -26.74 5.69
C TYR A 312 -3.58 -27.79 5.55
N PRO A 313 -3.57 -28.57 4.46
CA PRO A 313 -2.45 -29.47 4.21
C PRO A 313 -1.14 -28.67 4.16
N ASP A 314 -0.06 -29.27 4.62
CA ASP A 314 1.29 -28.73 4.50
C ASP A 314 1.74 -28.70 3.04
N PHE A 315 0.98 -27.95 2.21
CA PHE A 315 1.26 -27.73 0.80
C PHE A 315 1.68 -26.28 0.60
N TYR A 316 2.99 -26.09 0.56
CA TYR A 316 3.60 -24.77 0.45
C TYR A 316 3.73 -24.32 -0.99
N LEU A 317 3.55 -23.03 -1.18
CA LEU A 317 3.71 -22.32 -2.46
C LEU A 317 4.86 -21.33 -2.36
N VAL A 318 5.62 -21.23 -3.43
CA VAL A 318 6.61 -20.18 -3.67
C VAL A 318 5.97 -19.16 -4.59
N ARG A 319 5.50 -18.07 -3.99
CA ARG A 319 4.71 -17.03 -4.65
C ARG A 319 5.51 -15.76 -4.91
N PRO A 320 5.15 -15.01 -5.96
CA PRO A 320 5.66 -13.64 -6.13
C PRO A 320 5.42 -12.75 -4.91
N SER A 321 4.25 -12.85 -4.21
CA SER A 321 3.91 -12.09 -3.00
C SER A 321 4.93 -12.29 -1.88
N VAL A 322 5.03 -13.49 -1.30
CA VAL A 322 5.89 -13.76 -0.13
C VAL A 322 7.37 -13.46 -0.41
N ASN A 323 7.84 -13.71 -1.63
CA ASN A 323 9.22 -13.41 -2.02
C ASN A 323 9.45 -11.90 -2.19
N SER A 324 8.45 -11.16 -2.68
CA SER A 324 8.52 -9.70 -2.76
C SER A 324 8.45 -9.05 -1.38
N TYR A 325 7.62 -9.58 -0.46
CA TYR A 325 7.58 -9.11 0.93
C TYR A 325 8.94 -9.30 1.62
N ALA A 326 9.54 -10.47 1.45
CA ALA A 326 10.89 -10.74 1.97
C ALA A 326 11.93 -9.78 1.35
N TYR A 327 11.87 -9.52 0.05
CA TYR A 327 12.73 -8.54 -0.60
C TYR A 327 12.55 -7.14 -0.02
N GLY A 328 11.31 -6.67 0.12
CA GLY A 328 10.99 -5.38 0.72
C GLY A 328 11.53 -5.25 2.14
N ASN A 329 11.27 -6.25 2.99
CA ASN A 329 11.76 -6.30 4.37
C ASN A 329 13.31 -6.28 4.44
N LEU A 330 13.99 -7.03 3.57
CA LEU A 330 15.46 -7.06 3.52
C LEU A 330 16.05 -5.73 3.03
N ARG A 331 15.41 -5.08 2.05
CA ARG A 331 15.80 -3.73 1.59
C ARG A 331 15.61 -2.72 2.70
N ALA A 332 14.47 -2.73 3.37
CA ALA A 332 14.18 -1.87 4.50
C ALA A 332 15.21 -2.04 5.62
N LEU A 333 15.54 -3.27 6.01
CA LEU A 333 16.61 -3.53 7.00
C LEU A 333 17.93 -2.91 6.56
N SER A 334 18.32 -3.07 5.30
CA SER A 334 19.54 -2.46 4.76
C SER A 334 19.54 -0.95 4.92
N ASP A 335 18.44 -0.29 4.54
CA ASP A 335 18.31 1.17 4.57
C ASP A 335 18.24 1.70 6.02
N LEU A 336 17.52 1.01 6.90
CA LEU A 336 17.43 1.34 8.33
C LEU A 336 18.78 1.18 9.07
N TYR A 337 19.57 0.18 8.71
CA TYR A 337 20.95 0.06 9.25
C TYR A 337 21.84 1.20 8.76
N ARG A 338 21.74 1.64 7.52
CA ARG A 338 22.48 2.83 7.02
C ARG A 338 22.04 4.10 7.73
N LEU A 339 20.74 4.29 7.92
CA LEU A 339 20.18 5.47 8.59
C LEU A 339 20.63 5.58 10.05
N ASN A 340 20.79 4.45 10.73
CA ASN A 340 21.19 4.42 12.15
C ASN A 340 22.69 4.60 12.35
N ASP A 341 23.51 4.74 11.29
CA ASP A 341 24.98 4.78 11.36
C ASP A 341 25.60 3.64 12.21
N SER A 342 24.81 2.60 12.49
CA SER A 342 25.28 1.47 13.25
C SER A 342 26.18 0.62 12.35
N SER A 343 27.48 0.73 12.56
CA SER A 343 28.51 -0.12 11.96
C SER A 343 28.46 -1.56 12.49
N GLY A 344 27.25 -2.07 12.74
CA GLY A 344 27.04 -3.45 13.13
C GLY A 344 27.69 -4.36 12.09
N ILE A 345 28.73 -5.07 12.47
CA ILE A 345 29.43 -6.04 11.63
C ILE A 345 28.82 -7.41 11.90
N ASN A 346 28.49 -8.16 10.85
CA ASN A 346 28.05 -9.53 10.98
C ASN A 346 29.23 -10.46 11.32
N LYS A 347 28.93 -11.74 11.58
CA LYS A 347 29.95 -12.75 11.93
C LYS A 347 31.07 -12.92 10.89
N ASN A 348 30.88 -12.47 9.66
CA ASN A 348 31.80 -12.54 8.53
C ASN A 348 32.54 -11.23 8.26
N GLY A 349 32.44 -10.22 9.14
CA GLY A 349 33.10 -8.92 8.99
C GLY A 349 32.45 -7.96 8.01
N GLN A 350 31.25 -8.28 7.50
CA GLN A 350 30.49 -7.41 6.58
C GLN A 350 29.56 -6.49 7.38
N SER A 351 29.33 -5.25 6.91
CA SER A 351 28.32 -4.38 7.51
C SER A 351 26.93 -5.03 7.42
N LYS A 352 26.09 -4.84 8.43
CA LYS A 352 24.72 -5.38 8.41
C LYS A 352 23.90 -4.80 7.25
N ALA A 353 24.11 -3.54 6.93
CA ALA A 353 23.46 -2.90 5.78
C ALA A 353 23.79 -3.65 4.47
N ASP A 354 25.06 -3.91 4.20
CA ASP A 354 25.49 -4.61 2.98
C ASP A 354 25.07 -6.09 3.00
N TYR A 355 25.07 -6.71 4.16
CA TYR A 355 24.57 -8.08 4.33
C TYR A 355 23.10 -8.18 3.88
N TYR A 356 22.23 -7.30 4.39
CA TYR A 356 20.81 -7.32 4.02
C TYR A 356 20.59 -6.89 2.56
N ALA A 357 21.36 -5.92 2.03
CA ALA A 357 21.33 -5.57 0.61
C ALA A 357 21.69 -6.75 -0.29
N SER A 358 22.73 -7.52 0.05
CA SER A 358 23.14 -8.69 -0.73
C SER A 358 22.08 -9.80 -0.70
N ARG A 359 21.44 -10.00 0.43
CA ARG A 359 20.33 -10.95 0.58
C ARG A 359 19.12 -10.54 -0.27
N ALA A 360 18.74 -9.26 -0.24
CA ALA A 360 17.68 -8.74 -1.09
C ALA A 360 17.99 -8.96 -2.58
N THR A 361 19.23 -8.69 -3.00
CA THR A 361 19.68 -8.95 -4.37
C THR A 361 19.56 -10.43 -4.76
N LYS A 362 19.89 -11.34 -3.83
CA LYS A 362 19.72 -12.78 -4.06
C LYS A 362 18.25 -13.15 -4.27
N VAL A 363 17.34 -12.66 -3.43
CA VAL A 363 15.89 -12.88 -3.58
C VAL A 363 15.41 -12.32 -4.92
N GLN A 364 15.82 -11.10 -5.29
CA GLN A 364 15.51 -10.52 -6.60
C GLN A 364 15.91 -11.45 -7.75
N GLN A 365 17.16 -11.91 -7.75
CA GLN A 365 17.67 -12.80 -8.79
C GLN A 365 16.87 -14.11 -8.87
N GLN A 366 16.52 -14.70 -7.72
CA GLN A 366 15.73 -15.92 -7.68
C GLN A 366 14.32 -15.70 -8.27
N VAL A 367 13.64 -14.61 -7.90
CA VAL A 367 12.33 -14.25 -8.44
C VAL A 367 12.39 -14.05 -9.96
N MET A 368 13.38 -13.29 -10.44
CA MET A 368 13.56 -13.05 -11.89
C MET A 368 13.86 -14.33 -12.66
N ASN A 369 14.65 -15.23 -12.10
CA ASN A 369 15.11 -16.44 -12.81
C ASN A 369 14.12 -17.61 -12.72
N VAL A 370 13.36 -17.73 -11.62
CA VAL A 370 12.51 -18.88 -11.34
C VAL A 370 11.05 -18.59 -11.61
N LEU A 371 10.53 -17.44 -11.11
CA LEU A 371 9.08 -17.17 -11.17
C LEU A 371 8.66 -16.46 -12.45
N TRP A 372 9.58 -15.79 -13.18
CA TRP A 372 9.25 -15.18 -14.45
C TRP A 372 9.12 -16.22 -15.56
N ASN A 373 7.91 -16.39 -16.06
CA ASN A 373 7.64 -17.23 -17.22
C ASN A 373 7.69 -16.38 -18.51
N LYS A 374 8.61 -16.74 -19.43
CA LYS A 374 8.83 -16.00 -20.68
C LYS A 374 7.69 -16.18 -21.69
N ASP A 375 7.00 -17.32 -21.66
CA ASP A 375 5.87 -17.61 -22.56
C ASP A 375 4.62 -16.88 -22.07
N ASP A 376 4.36 -16.91 -20.77
CA ASP A 376 3.23 -16.22 -20.15
C ASP A 376 3.48 -14.72 -20.00
N GLN A 377 4.74 -14.26 -20.11
CA GLN A 377 5.17 -12.87 -19.85
C GLN A 377 4.67 -12.39 -18.48
N PHE A 378 4.78 -13.27 -17.46
CA PHE A 378 4.23 -13.02 -16.14
C PHE A 378 5.02 -13.76 -15.05
N PHE A 379 4.91 -13.30 -13.79
CA PHE A 379 5.45 -14.02 -12.65
C PHE A 379 4.43 -15.04 -12.15
N ASN A 380 4.76 -16.32 -12.28
CA ASN A 380 3.90 -17.43 -11.88
C ASN A 380 4.26 -17.95 -10.48
N THR A 381 3.32 -18.65 -9.86
CA THR A 381 3.50 -19.36 -8.59
C THR A 381 4.03 -20.77 -8.84
N TYR A 382 4.93 -21.22 -7.98
CA TYR A 382 5.44 -22.60 -7.96
C TYR A 382 5.01 -23.32 -6.68
N SER A 383 4.82 -24.64 -6.77
CA SER A 383 4.78 -25.48 -5.58
C SER A 383 6.19 -25.61 -5.00
N ALA A 384 6.32 -25.56 -3.66
CA ALA A 384 7.65 -25.63 -3.03
C ALA A 384 8.34 -26.97 -3.28
N GLY A 385 9.65 -26.93 -3.50
CA GLY A 385 10.45 -28.11 -3.77
C GLY A 385 10.60 -29.08 -2.61
N ASP A 386 10.29 -28.66 -1.40
CA ASP A 386 10.30 -29.47 -0.18
C ASP A 386 8.89 -29.91 0.26
N ASN A 387 7.88 -29.79 -0.59
CA ASN A 387 6.56 -30.37 -0.33
C ASN A 387 6.62 -31.88 -0.15
N ILE A 388 5.96 -32.38 0.90
CA ILE A 388 6.01 -33.79 1.27
C ILE A 388 5.16 -34.65 0.34
N PHE A 389 4.08 -34.09 -0.24
CA PHE A 389 3.03 -34.81 -0.95
C PHE A 389 3.06 -34.63 -2.48
N GLY A 390 4.20 -34.58 -3.10
CA GLY A 390 4.31 -34.47 -4.55
C GLY A 390 4.15 -33.04 -5.08
N ALA A 391 4.00 -32.91 -6.41
CA ALA A 391 3.97 -31.63 -7.14
C ALA A 391 5.14 -30.68 -6.80
N ARG A 392 6.31 -31.22 -6.49
CA ARG A 392 7.52 -30.43 -6.22
C ARG A 392 7.92 -29.63 -7.44
N ASP A 393 8.23 -28.35 -7.24
CA ASP A 393 8.62 -27.44 -8.32
C ASP A 393 7.62 -27.36 -9.49
N PHE A 394 6.35 -27.70 -9.23
CA PHE A 394 5.29 -27.56 -10.21
C PHE A 394 4.97 -26.08 -10.44
N GLU A 395 5.05 -25.63 -11.68
CA GLU A 395 4.66 -24.29 -12.08
C GLU A 395 3.15 -24.25 -12.34
N ALA A 396 2.43 -23.45 -11.57
CA ALA A 396 1.03 -23.17 -11.80
C ALA A 396 0.89 -22.11 -12.90
N ARG A 397 0.63 -22.54 -14.14
CA ARG A 397 0.52 -21.66 -15.31
C ARG A 397 -0.82 -20.94 -15.32
N VAL A 398 -0.96 -19.98 -14.44
CA VAL A 398 -2.07 -19.05 -14.33
C VAL A 398 -1.54 -17.69 -13.90
N ARG A 399 -1.97 -16.63 -14.58
CA ARG A 399 -1.65 -15.26 -14.15
C ARG A 399 -2.59 -14.87 -13.03
N GLU A 400 -2.02 -14.59 -11.87
CA GLU A 400 -2.72 -14.07 -10.70
C GLU A 400 -2.19 -12.70 -10.33
N SER A 401 -3.01 -11.87 -9.68
CA SER A 401 -2.64 -10.48 -9.29
C SER A 401 -1.33 -10.39 -8.52
N VAL A 402 -1.00 -11.40 -7.71
CA VAL A 402 0.27 -11.52 -6.99
C VAL A 402 1.51 -11.43 -7.89
N GLY A 403 1.39 -11.73 -9.17
CA GLY A 403 2.47 -11.57 -10.13
C GLY A 403 2.88 -10.12 -10.38
N TYR A 404 2.11 -9.14 -9.91
CA TYR A 404 2.48 -7.73 -9.94
C TYR A 404 3.22 -7.27 -8.68
N THR A 405 3.26 -8.07 -7.61
CA THR A 405 3.87 -7.70 -6.32
C THR A 405 5.36 -7.30 -6.43
N PRO A 406 6.19 -7.89 -7.33
CA PRO A 406 7.57 -7.42 -7.52
C PRO A 406 7.69 -5.93 -7.88
N TRP A 407 6.69 -5.37 -8.58
CA TRP A 407 6.66 -3.96 -8.95
C TRP A 407 6.31 -3.03 -7.77
N TYR A 408 5.52 -3.51 -6.82
CA TYR A 408 5.20 -2.78 -5.59
C TYR A 408 6.47 -2.40 -4.82
N PHE A 409 7.42 -3.33 -4.71
CA PHE A 409 8.69 -3.15 -3.99
C PHE A 409 9.84 -2.63 -4.87
N ASN A 410 9.58 -2.19 -6.12
CA ASN A 410 10.62 -1.81 -7.08
C ASN A 410 11.69 -2.90 -7.24
N MET A 411 11.29 -4.17 -7.17
CA MET A 411 12.19 -5.32 -7.27
C MET A 411 12.71 -5.54 -8.69
N ILE A 412 12.01 -5.07 -9.71
CA ILE A 412 12.40 -5.28 -11.10
C ILE A 412 13.70 -4.52 -11.40
N PRO A 413 14.72 -5.15 -12.06
CA PRO A 413 15.94 -4.45 -12.43
C PRO A 413 15.66 -3.28 -13.39
N VAL A 414 16.07 -2.06 -13.00
CA VAL A 414 15.78 -0.82 -13.77
C VAL A 414 16.32 -0.89 -15.21
N ASN A 415 17.49 -1.50 -15.41
CA ASN A 415 18.10 -1.60 -16.74
C ASN A 415 17.43 -2.67 -17.63
N ASP A 416 16.61 -3.55 -17.05
CA ASP A 416 15.99 -4.69 -17.76
C ASP A 416 14.45 -4.69 -17.68
N TYR A 417 13.85 -3.64 -17.10
CA TYR A 417 12.41 -3.59 -16.84
C TYR A 417 11.54 -3.85 -18.08
N LYS A 418 12.03 -3.55 -19.28
CA LYS A 418 11.27 -3.75 -20.52
C LYS A 418 10.93 -5.21 -20.79
N ASN A 419 11.79 -6.14 -20.37
CA ASN A 419 11.55 -7.57 -20.51
C ASN A 419 10.39 -8.05 -19.62
N TYR A 420 10.11 -7.33 -18.54
CA TYR A 420 9.06 -7.68 -17.58
C TYR A 420 7.80 -6.81 -17.76
N SER A 421 7.89 -5.66 -18.44
CA SER A 421 6.80 -4.67 -18.52
C SER A 421 5.59 -5.13 -19.34
N LYS A 422 5.73 -6.19 -20.15
CA LYS A 422 4.60 -6.79 -20.89
C LYS A 422 3.52 -7.35 -19.97
N ALA A 423 3.86 -7.71 -18.72
CA ALA A 423 2.87 -8.09 -17.72
C ALA A 423 1.74 -7.04 -17.57
N TRP A 424 2.05 -5.75 -17.76
CA TRP A 424 1.07 -4.67 -17.65
C TRP A 424 0.04 -4.63 -18.78
N GLU A 425 0.28 -5.29 -19.93
CA GLU A 425 -0.72 -5.45 -21.00
C GLU A 425 -1.93 -6.25 -20.50
N MET A 426 -1.70 -7.22 -19.59
CA MET A 426 -2.78 -8.01 -18.99
C MET A 426 -3.64 -7.19 -18.04
N LEU A 427 -3.08 -6.15 -17.41
CA LEU A 427 -3.85 -5.25 -16.56
C LEU A 427 -4.91 -4.48 -17.35
N ALA A 428 -4.62 -4.07 -18.59
CA ALA A 428 -5.55 -3.37 -19.47
C ALA A 428 -6.46 -4.31 -20.28
N SER A 429 -6.27 -5.62 -20.20
CA SER A 429 -6.96 -6.61 -21.03
C SER A 429 -8.16 -7.23 -20.32
N ARG A 430 -9.30 -7.36 -21.04
CA ARG A 430 -10.45 -8.15 -20.58
C ARG A 430 -10.19 -9.67 -20.55
N LYS A 431 -9.16 -10.15 -21.23
CA LYS A 431 -8.68 -11.53 -21.07
C LYS A 431 -7.82 -11.69 -19.82
N GLY A 432 -7.19 -10.60 -19.37
CA GLY A 432 -6.41 -10.51 -18.14
C GLY A 432 -7.25 -10.06 -16.95
N PHE A 433 -6.92 -8.89 -16.41
CA PHE A 433 -7.45 -8.45 -15.12
C PHE A 433 -8.47 -7.31 -15.21
N PHE A 434 -8.65 -6.67 -16.38
CA PHE A 434 -9.56 -5.54 -16.52
C PHE A 434 -11.02 -6.01 -16.57
N ASN A 435 -11.85 -5.48 -15.65
CA ASN A 435 -13.28 -5.72 -15.69
C ASN A 435 -14.08 -4.41 -15.51
N THR A 436 -15.39 -4.46 -15.63
CA THR A 436 -16.28 -3.29 -15.67
C THR A 436 -16.16 -2.44 -14.43
N SER A 437 -16.20 -3.05 -13.25
CA SER A 437 -16.23 -2.31 -11.98
C SER A 437 -14.93 -2.38 -11.20
N GLY A 438 -13.95 -3.20 -11.61
CA GLY A 438 -12.68 -3.32 -10.90
C GLY A 438 -11.74 -4.32 -11.52
N MET A 439 -10.69 -4.66 -10.80
CA MET A 439 -9.70 -5.64 -11.19
C MET A 439 -10.05 -7.01 -10.62
N THR A 440 -9.79 -8.07 -11.38
CA THR A 440 -9.89 -9.47 -10.95
C THR A 440 -8.59 -9.94 -10.30
N THR A 441 -8.65 -10.95 -9.44
CA THR A 441 -7.46 -11.56 -8.81
C THR A 441 -6.78 -12.61 -9.68
N ALA A 442 -7.49 -13.15 -10.67
CA ALA A 442 -6.96 -14.10 -11.65
C ALA A 442 -7.33 -13.66 -13.07
N GLU A 443 -6.56 -14.10 -14.06
CA GLU A 443 -6.84 -13.82 -15.47
C GLU A 443 -8.18 -14.43 -15.92
N GLN A 444 -9.00 -13.64 -16.59
CA GLN A 444 -10.37 -14.01 -16.96
C GLN A 444 -10.43 -15.07 -18.08
N GLN A 445 -9.36 -15.27 -18.85
CA GLN A 445 -9.31 -16.30 -19.87
C GLN A 445 -8.99 -17.69 -19.31
N HIS A 446 -8.58 -17.82 -18.05
CA HIS A 446 -8.26 -19.12 -17.46
C HIS A 446 -9.53 -19.97 -17.31
N PRO A 447 -9.51 -21.29 -17.68
CA PRO A 447 -10.70 -22.15 -17.66
C PRO A 447 -11.39 -22.26 -16.29
N TYR A 448 -10.65 -22.03 -15.21
CA TYR A 448 -11.15 -22.11 -13.83
C TYR A 448 -11.44 -20.74 -13.21
N TYR A 449 -11.35 -19.66 -14.00
CA TYR A 449 -11.77 -18.35 -13.54
C TYR A 449 -13.24 -18.35 -13.15
N ASN A 450 -13.55 -17.82 -11.97
CA ASN A 450 -14.92 -17.67 -11.51
C ASN A 450 -15.05 -16.53 -10.48
N GLU A 451 -15.55 -15.39 -10.91
CA GLU A 451 -15.77 -14.23 -10.03
C GLU A 451 -16.90 -14.41 -9.01
N GLN A 452 -17.74 -15.46 -9.17
CA GLN A 452 -18.80 -15.81 -8.24
C GLN A 452 -18.34 -16.78 -7.14
N ALA A 453 -17.19 -17.45 -7.33
CA ALA A 453 -16.67 -18.39 -6.36
C ALA A 453 -16.19 -17.67 -5.08
N TYR A 454 -16.33 -18.34 -3.93
CA TYR A 454 -15.61 -17.91 -2.73
C TYR A 454 -14.11 -17.98 -3.02
N ALA A 455 -13.37 -16.98 -2.66
CA ALA A 455 -11.94 -17.01 -2.75
C ALA A 455 -11.29 -16.23 -3.93
N TRP A 456 -10.01 -16.46 -4.10
CA TRP A 456 -9.08 -15.66 -4.89
C TRP A 456 -8.99 -16.08 -6.38
N ASN A 457 -10.02 -16.71 -6.91
CA ASN A 457 -10.03 -17.19 -8.30
C ASN A 457 -10.80 -16.31 -9.28
N GLY A 458 -11.02 -15.04 -8.93
CA GLY A 458 -11.68 -14.12 -9.86
C GLY A 458 -12.32 -12.88 -9.22
N ARG A 459 -12.57 -12.87 -7.92
CA ARG A 459 -13.15 -11.71 -7.21
C ARG A 459 -12.20 -10.52 -7.20
N GLY A 460 -12.73 -9.33 -7.06
CA GLY A 460 -11.95 -8.12 -6.80
C GLY A 460 -11.70 -7.94 -5.32
N TRP A 461 -10.45 -8.03 -4.90
CA TRP A 461 -10.02 -7.85 -3.52
C TRP A 461 -9.28 -6.52 -3.36
N PRO A 462 -9.78 -5.57 -2.58
CA PRO A 462 -9.08 -4.30 -2.32
C PRO A 462 -7.65 -4.49 -1.80
N PHE A 463 -7.37 -5.57 -1.07
CA PHE A 463 -6.03 -5.97 -0.65
C PHE A 463 -5.04 -5.99 -1.83
N GLU A 464 -5.29 -6.86 -2.81
CA GLU A 464 -4.43 -6.99 -4.00
C GLU A 464 -4.55 -5.79 -4.95
N ASN A 465 -5.75 -5.21 -5.08
CA ASN A 465 -5.94 -4.02 -5.91
C ASN A 465 -4.99 -2.91 -5.47
N SER A 466 -4.82 -2.71 -4.15
CA SER A 466 -3.90 -1.72 -3.59
C SER A 466 -2.44 -2.01 -3.96
N ILE A 467 -2.02 -3.28 -3.89
CA ILE A 467 -0.67 -3.72 -4.26
C ILE A 467 -0.42 -3.46 -5.75
N VAL A 468 -1.36 -3.86 -6.60
CA VAL A 468 -1.22 -3.71 -8.06
C VAL A 468 -1.20 -2.25 -8.48
N TYR A 469 -2.08 -1.40 -7.90
CA TYR A 469 -2.14 0.02 -8.27
C TYR A 469 -0.87 0.76 -7.86
N LYS A 470 -0.34 0.49 -6.66
CA LYS A 470 0.96 1.02 -6.25
C LYS A 470 2.10 0.48 -7.11
N GLY A 471 2.09 -0.81 -7.44
CA GLY A 471 3.06 -1.41 -8.37
C GLY A 471 3.04 -0.74 -9.74
N TYR A 472 1.85 -0.45 -10.28
CA TYR A 472 1.70 0.25 -11.54
C TYR A 472 2.15 1.72 -11.46
N ALA A 473 1.82 2.41 -10.38
CA ALA A 473 2.32 3.76 -10.13
C ALA A 473 3.86 3.80 -10.05
N ASN A 474 4.46 2.84 -9.36
CA ASN A 474 5.92 2.67 -9.31
C ASN A 474 6.50 2.42 -10.71
N TYR A 475 5.88 1.56 -11.51
CA TYR A 475 6.30 1.35 -12.90
C TYR A 475 6.30 2.65 -13.69
N LEU A 476 5.22 3.43 -13.62
CA LEU A 476 5.09 4.69 -14.35
C LEU A 476 6.09 5.76 -13.89
N ARG A 477 6.44 5.78 -12.61
CA ARG A 477 7.27 6.83 -12.01
C ARG A 477 8.75 6.50 -12.00
N ASN A 478 9.11 5.25 -11.65
CA ASN A 478 10.49 4.87 -11.33
C ASN A 478 11.21 4.19 -12.49
N TYR A 479 10.47 3.55 -13.42
CA TYR A 479 11.06 2.82 -14.53
C TYR A 479 10.96 3.55 -15.85
N LYS A 480 9.92 4.32 -16.06
CA LYS A 480 9.72 5.08 -17.30
C LYS A 480 10.29 6.49 -17.18
N LYS A 481 10.96 6.96 -18.23
CA LYS A 481 11.40 8.38 -18.32
C LYS A 481 10.21 9.34 -18.31
N SER A 482 9.11 8.95 -18.98
CA SER A 482 7.84 9.68 -19.01
C SER A 482 6.68 8.72 -19.17
N SER A 483 5.59 8.97 -18.44
CA SER A 483 4.34 8.24 -18.55
C SER A 483 3.46 8.90 -19.59
N THR A 484 2.82 8.10 -20.44
CA THR A 484 1.85 8.59 -21.43
C THR A 484 0.50 8.91 -20.79
N LEU A 485 -0.33 9.70 -21.47
CA LEU A 485 -1.67 10.00 -20.97
C LEU A 485 -2.56 8.74 -20.81
N PRO A 486 -2.63 7.79 -21.77
CA PRO A 486 -3.39 6.55 -21.60
C PRO A 486 -2.94 5.72 -20.39
N GLU A 487 -1.65 5.66 -20.09
CA GLU A 487 -1.15 4.94 -18.91
C GLU A 487 -1.59 5.58 -17.60
N LYS A 488 -1.55 6.91 -17.52
CA LYS A 488 -2.08 7.65 -16.37
C LYS A 488 -3.60 7.51 -16.25
N GLU A 489 -4.31 7.50 -17.37
CA GLU A 489 -5.76 7.27 -17.40
C GLU A 489 -6.13 5.88 -16.92
N LEU A 490 -5.36 4.85 -17.25
CA LEU A 490 -5.57 3.49 -16.75
C LEU A 490 -5.39 3.43 -15.22
N LEU A 491 -4.34 4.05 -14.67
CA LEU A 491 -4.15 4.14 -13.21
C LEU A 491 -5.35 4.85 -12.55
N TYR A 492 -5.71 6.02 -13.08
CA TYR A 492 -6.84 6.79 -12.56
C TYR A 492 -8.15 6.01 -12.63
N GLU A 493 -8.40 5.29 -13.72
CA GLU A 493 -9.60 4.48 -13.90
C GLU A 493 -9.71 3.40 -12.82
N TYR A 494 -8.63 2.72 -12.50
CA TYR A 494 -8.60 1.72 -11.45
C TYR A 494 -8.83 2.31 -10.07
N VAL A 495 -8.20 3.43 -9.74
CA VAL A 495 -8.42 4.14 -8.47
C VAL A 495 -9.86 4.61 -8.36
N TYR A 496 -10.42 5.14 -9.45
CA TYR A 496 -11.83 5.57 -9.50
C TYR A 496 -12.81 4.40 -9.38
N LYS A 497 -12.55 3.27 -10.05
CA LYS A 497 -13.36 2.05 -9.90
C LYS A 497 -13.32 1.51 -8.48
N LEU A 498 -12.16 1.51 -7.83
CA LEU A 498 -12.03 1.14 -6.43
C LEU A 498 -12.89 2.04 -5.54
N ALA A 499 -12.84 3.36 -5.76
CA ALA A 499 -13.71 4.28 -5.03
C ALA A 499 -15.20 4.00 -5.28
N LYS A 500 -15.60 3.75 -6.53
CA LYS A 500 -16.99 3.45 -6.87
C LYS A 500 -17.50 2.13 -6.30
N MET A 501 -16.65 1.12 -6.16
CA MET A 501 -17.03 -0.15 -5.54
C MET A 501 -17.51 0.03 -4.10
N HIS A 502 -17.06 1.09 -3.41
CA HIS A 502 -17.51 1.40 -2.06
C HIS A 502 -18.90 2.06 -2.00
N GLY A 503 -19.50 2.41 -3.16
CA GLY A 503 -20.87 2.85 -3.30
C GLY A 503 -21.19 4.26 -2.79
N ASP A 504 -22.46 4.67 -2.90
CA ASP A 504 -22.95 6.00 -2.48
C ASP A 504 -22.95 6.17 -0.96
N LYS A 505 -23.20 5.08 -0.23
CA LYS A 505 -22.98 4.96 1.21
C LYS A 505 -21.73 4.13 1.40
N PRO A 506 -20.56 4.75 1.54
CA PRO A 506 -19.32 4.01 1.55
C PRO A 506 -19.33 2.86 2.54
N ASN A 507 -18.78 1.75 2.09
CA ASN A 507 -18.48 0.57 2.86
C ASN A 507 -17.21 -0.03 2.29
N ILE A 508 -16.19 -0.20 3.08
CA ILE A 508 -14.95 -0.85 2.65
C ILE A 508 -15.16 -2.36 2.81
N GLY A 509 -15.72 -2.98 1.79
CA GLY A 509 -15.96 -4.42 1.80
C GLY A 509 -14.68 -5.23 1.62
N GLU A 510 -14.73 -6.48 2.02
CA GLU A 510 -13.61 -7.42 1.91
C GLU A 510 -13.35 -7.80 0.46
N TRP A 511 -14.40 -8.09 -0.32
CA TRP A 511 -14.32 -8.39 -1.75
C TRP A 511 -15.57 -7.98 -2.53
N TYR A 512 -15.41 -7.93 -3.84
CA TYR A 512 -16.44 -7.50 -4.77
C TYR A 512 -16.50 -8.39 -6.01
N ILE A 513 -17.64 -8.41 -6.69
CA ILE A 513 -17.79 -9.02 -8.02
C ILE A 513 -17.31 -8.00 -9.05
N PRO A 514 -16.21 -8.23 -9.78
CA PRO A 514 -15.62 -7.21 -10.67
C PRO A 514 -16.50 -6.80 -11.84
N SER A 515 -17.39 -7.68 -12.32
CA SER A 515 -18.30 -7.35 -13.42
C SER A 515 -19.40 -6.37 -13.02
N THR A 516 -19.84 -6.39 -11.75
CA THR A 516 -20.97 -5.58 -11.26
C THR A 516 -20.58 -4.52 -10.24
N GLY A 517 -19.43 -4.65 -9.59
CA GLY A 517 -19.04 -3.83 -8.43
C GLY A 517 -19.83 -4.14 -7.16
N LYS A 518 -20.66 -5.18 -7.18
CA LYS A 518 -21.46 -5.55 -6.02
C LYS A 518 -20.58 -6.26 -5.00
N GLU A 519 -20.67 -5.83 -3.75
CA GLU A 519 -20.16 -6.57 -2.61
C GLU A 519 -20.96 -7.87 -2.46
N PHE A 520 -20.27 -8.96 -2.24
CA PHE A 520 -20.90 -10.28 -2.13
C PHE A 520 -20.28 -11.08 -0.99
N GLY A 521 -20.86 -10.95 0.18
CA GLY A 521 -20.33 -11.57 1.40
C GLY A 521 -19.04 -10.90 1.88
N GLY A 522 -18.43 -11.47 2.91
CA GLY A 522 -17.25 -10.92 3.55
C GLY A 522 -17.58 -9.89 4.63
N GLU A 523 -16.55 -9.23 5.12
CA GLU A 523 -16.65 -8.27 6.21
C GLU A 523 -16.87 -6.84 5.70
N ALA A 524 -17.67 -6.09 6.43
CA ALA A 524 -17.90 -4.68 6.18
C ALA A 524 -16.87 -3.82 6.90
N ASP A 525 -16.52 -2.70 6.28
CA ASP A 525 -15.54 -1.74 6.81
C ASP A 525 -14.22 -2.44 7.23
N TYR A 526 -13.72 -3.25 6.31
CA TYR A 526 -12.60 -4.16 6.49
C TYR A 526 -11.27 -3.47 6.18
N PHE A 527 -10.36 -3.41 7.17
CA PHE A 527 -9.11 -2.68 7.01
C PHE A 527 -7.95 -3.58 6.54
N HIS A 528 -7.99 -4.02 5.29
CA HIS A 528 -6.98 -4.86 4.67
C HIS A 528 -6.41 -4.29 3.35
N SER A 529 -6.56 -3.00 3.12
CA SER A 529 -6.16 -2.35 1.86
C SER A 529 -5.76 -0.91 2.10
N THR A 530 -5.10 -0.26 1.14
CA THR A 530 -4.79 1.17 1.18
C THR A 530 -5.72 1.96 0.26
N PHE A 531 -6.05 3.20 0.65
CA PHE A 531 -6.69 4.18 -0.21
C PHE A 531 -6.13 5.59 0.00
N PRO A 532 -6.03 6.13 1.22
CA PRO A 532 -5.32 7.39 1.47
C PRO A 532 -3.91 7.42 0.90
N ASP A 533 -3.13 6.37 1.09
CA ASP A 533 -1.78 6.26 0.57
C ASP A 533 -1.75 6.29 -0.97
N ILE A 534 -2.66 5.57 -1.64
CA ILE A 534 -2.81 5.59 -3.10
C ILE A 534 -3.10 7.01 -3.60
N ILE A 535 -3.95 7.76 -2.90
CA ILE A 535 -4.22 9.16 -3.28
C ILE A 535 -2.97 10.00 -3.07
N ILE A 536 -2.38 9.98 -1.89
CA ILE A 536 -1.26 10.87 -1.50
C ILE A 536 0.00 10.55 -2.31
N GLU A 537 0.45 9.30 -2.26
CA GLU A 537 1.72 8.91 -2.89
C GLU A 537 1.55 8.56 -4.37
N ASP A 538 0.57 7.71 -4.71
CA ASP A 538 0.53 7.15 -6.05
C ASP A 538 -0.11 8.10 -7.07
N LEU A 539 -1.20 8.78 -6.71
CA LEU A 539 -1.91 9.67 -7.64
C LEU A 539 -1.38 11.12 -7.59
N LEU A 540 -1.28 11.72 -6.39
CA LEU A 540 -0.79 13.09 -6.22
C LEU A 540 0.74 13.19 -6.23
N GLY A 541 1.43 12.08 -6.00
CA GLY A 541 2.85 11.93 -6.21
C GLY A 541 3.74 12.51 -5.12
N PHE A 542 3.25 12.69 -3.90
CA PHE A 542 4.10 13.04 -2.77
C PHE A 542 5.02 11.88 -2.44
N LYS A 543 6.33 12.10 -2.45
CA LYS A 543 7.34 11.09 -2.14
C LYS A 543 8.28 11.56 -1.06
N GLY A 544 8.11 11.01 0.15
CA GLY A 544 9.04 11.19 1.25
C GLY A 544 10.25 10.27 1.16
N VAL A 545 11.37 10.74 1.68
CA VAL A 545 12.64 10.03 1.80
C VAL A 545 13.20 10.19 3.22
N HIS A 546 14.31 9.53 3.56
CA HIS A 546 14.94 9.69 4.87
C HIS A 546 15.70 11.01 5.05
N GLU A 547 16.15 11.60 3.94
CA GLU A 547 16.77 12.91 3.90
C GLU A 547 15.74 14.01 4.14
N ASN A 548 16.19 15.19 4.59
CA ASN A 548 15.33 16.36 4.81
C ASN A 548 14.87 16.98 3.48
N SER A 549 14.24 16.16 2.64
CA SER A 549 13.73 16.57 1.33
C SER A 549 12.56 15.69 0.92
N PHE A 550 11.75 16.16 -0.01
CA PHE A 550 10.71 15.36 -0.64
C PHE A 550 10.51 15.78 -2.11
N SER A 551 9.77 14.97 -2.84
CA SER A 551 9.37 15.35 -4.19
C SER A 551 7.86 15.21 -4.41
N VAL A 552 7.35 15.97 -5.38
CA VAL A 552 5.95 15.87 -5.82
C VAL A 552 5.94 15.67 -7.33
N LYS A 553 5.41 14.52 -7.78
CA LYS A 553 5.31 14.16 -9.21
C LYS A 553 3.96 13.48 -9.46
N PRO A 554 2.89 14.23 -9.73
CA PRO A 554 1.56 13.66 -9.94
C PRO A 554 1.48 12.71 -11.14
N LEU A 555 0.79 11.60 -10.95
CA LEU A 555 0.35 10.71 -12.03
C LEU A 555 -1.10 10.98 -12.44
N LEU A 556 -1.73 11.99 -11.84
CA LEU A 556 -3.08 12.45 -12.21
C LEU A 556 -3.12 12.87 -13.68
N PRO A 557 -4.05 12.34 -14.51
CA PRO A 557 -4.26 12.82 -15.87
C PRO A 557 -4.78 14.27 -15.86
N LYS A 558 -4.20 15.11 -16.70
CA LYS A 558 -4.48 16.57 -16.75
C LYS A 558 -5.94 16.95 -17.03
N ASN A 559 -6.72 16.04 -17.58
CA ASN A 559 -8.13 16.23 -17.98
C ASN A 559 -9.15 15.72 -16.96
N LYS A 560 -8.71 15.14 -15.83
CA LYS A 560 -9.63 14.51 -14.86
C LYS A 560 -10.14 15.47 -13.80
N TRP A 561 -9.26 16.28 -13.21
CA TRP A 561 -9.65 17.22 -12.18
C TRP A 561 -9.34 18.66 -12.56
N ASP A 562 -10.17 19.59 -12.10
CA ASP A 562 -9.94 21.03 -12.25
C ASP A 562 -9.00 21.55 -11.15
N TYR A 563 -9.04 20.90 -9.98
CA TYR A 563 -8.16 21.18 -8.85
C TYR A 563 -7.99 19.97 -7.95
N PHE A 564 -6.93 19.99 -7.17
CA PHE A 564 -6.82 19.25 -5.91
C PHE A 564 -6.11 20.08 -4.85
N TYR A 565 -6.41 19.77 -3.62
CA TYR A 565 -5.73 20.22 -2.41
C TYR A 565 -5.37 19.03 -1.55
N LEU A 566 -4.13 18.95 -1.12
CA LEU A 566 -3.62 18.07 -0.08
C LEU A 566 -2.93 18.93 0.96
N GLY A 567 -3.38 18.89 2.20
CA GLY A 567 -2.80 19.71 3.27
C GLY A 567 -2.88 19.06 4.64
N ASN A 568 -2.47 19.79 5.68
CA ASN A 568 -2.29 19.24 7.01
C ASN A 568 -1.39 17.97 7.03
N LEU A 569 -0.56 17.81 5.98
CA LEU A 569 0.35 16.68 5.84
C LEU A 569 1.59 16.93 6.69
N ARG A 570 1.81 16.07 7.71
CA ARG A 570 3.00 16.13 8.55
C ARG A 570 4.14 15.37 7.91
N TYR A 571 5.29 16.02 7.74
CA TYR A 571 6.49 15.41 7.18
C TYR A 571 7.75 16.02 7.81
N HIS A 572 8.62 15.22 8.43
CA HIS A 572 9.84 15.66 9.12
C HIS A 572 9.61 16.87 10.06
N ASN A 573 8.49 16.85 10.79
CA ASN A 573 8.06 17.94 11.68
C ASN A 573 7.63 19.26 10.99
N HIS A 574 7.51 19.27 9.66
CA HIS A 574 6.95 20.36 8.88
C HIS A 574 5.51 20.11 8.47
N ASP A 575 4.75 21.16 8.26
CA ASP A 575 3.41 21.12 7.70
C ASP A 575 3.49 21.39 6.18
N ILE A 576 3.02 20.43 5.40
CA ILE A 576 3.08 20.48 3.94
C ILE A 576 1.67 20.67 3.39
N ASP A 577 1.52 21.64 2.47
CA ASP A 577 0.32 21.86 1.69
C ASP A 577 0.64 21.86 0.20
N ILE A 578 -0.20 21.22 -0.60
CA ILE A 578 -0.02 21.08 -2.05
C ILE A 578 -1.34 21.43 -2.74
N ILE A 579 -1.30 22.33 -3.71
CA ILE A 579 -2.46 22.66 -4.53
C ILE A 579 -2.08 22.55 -6.01
N TRP A 580 -2.90 21.83 -6.75
CA TRP A 580 -3.00 21.99 -8.19
C TRP A 580 -4.31 22.66 -8.53
N LYS A 581 -4.28 23.64 -9.43
CA LYS A 581 -5.48 24.27 -9.96
C LYS A 581 -5.26 24.61 -11.43
N LYS A 582 -6.24 24.26 -12.26
CA LYS A 582 -6.21 24.47 -13.69
C LYS A 582 -6.28 25.96 -14.05
N ASP A 583 -7.16 26.69 -13.37
CA ASP A 583 -7.35 28.13 -13.54
C ASP A 583 -7.17 28.84 -12.19
N TRP A 584 -6.03 29.52 -11.99
CA TRP A 584 -5.75 30.26 -10.76
C TRP A 584 -6.43 31.63 -10.70
N ASP A 585 -6.65 32.26 -11.85
CA ASP A 585 -7.34 33.55 -11.97
C ASP A 585 -8.55 33.39 -12.89
N ALA A 586 -9.75 33.44 -12.30
CA ALA A 586 -11.01 33.34 -13.04
C ALA A 586 -11.20 34.48 -14.06
N ASN A 587 -10.48 35.62 -13.88
CA ASN A 587 -10.53 36.76 -14.77
C ASN A 587 -9.53 36.67 -15.93
N LYS A 588 -8.68 35.63 -15.94
CA LYS A 588 -7.68 35.36 -16.99
C LYS A 588 -7.79 33.91 -17.46
N PRO A 589 -8.88 33.54 -18.14
CA PRO A 589 -9.02 32.19 -18.72
C PRO A 589 -7.91 31.98 -19.74
N GLY A 590 -7.11 30.92 -19.54
CA GLY A 590 -5.95 30.57 -20.39
C GLY A 590 -4.59 30.69 -19.74
N GLU A 591 -4.45 31.18 -18.51
CA GLU A 591 -3.23 30.92 -17.75
C GLU A 591 -3.10 29.42 -17.50
N GLN A 592 -1.92 28.87 -17.79
CA GLN A 592 -1.63 27.44 -17.57
C GLN A 592 -1.84 27.08 -16.10
N GLY A 593 -2.45 25.94 -15.85
CA GLY A 593 -2.61 25.41 -14.50
C GLY A 593 -1.29 25.36 -13.73
N LYS A 594 -1.35 25.52 -12.41
CA LYS A 594 -0.17 25.54 -11.57
C LYS A 594 -0.27 24.56 -10.41
N LEU A 595 0.83 23.88 -10.18
CA LEU A 595 1.12 23.10 -8.99
C LEU A 595 1.94 23.96 -8.03
N CYS A 596 1.49 24.12 -6.82
CA CYS A 596 2.15 24.92 -5.80
C CYS A 596 2.35 24.08 -4.54
N VAL A 597 3.49 24.24 -3.87
CA VAL A 597 3.87 23.53 -2.65
C VAL A 597 4.26 24.54 -1.58
N TRP A 598 3.66 24.41 -0.40
CA TRP A 598 4.00 25.18 0.79
C TRP A 598 4.61 24.28 1.85
N VAL A 599 5.57 24.84 2.58
CA VAL A 599 6.16 24.29 3.81
C VAL A 599 5.96 25.32 4.91
N ASP A 600 5.31 24.94 6.00
CA ASP A 600 5.01 25.83 7.13
C ASP A 600 4.37 27.18 6.70
N ASN A 601 3.39 27.10 5.82
CA ASN A 601 2.68 28.22 5.20
C ASN A 601 3.55 29.14 4.30
N LYS A 602 4.77 28.74 3.93
CA LYS A 602 5.61 29.46 2.95
C LYS A 602 5.59 28.74 1.61
N LEU A 603 5.25 29.44 0.54
CA LEU A 603 5.34 28.91 -0.82
C LEU A 603 6.81 28.65 -1.20
N VAL A 604 7.15 27.37 -1.40
CA VAL A 604 8.55 26.94 -1.65
C VAL A 604 8.79 26.48 -3.08
N ALA A 605 7.78 25.96 -3.76
CA ALA A 605 7.92 25.47 -5.13
C ALA A 605 6.65 25.64 -5.96
N THR A 606 6.81 25.88 -7.25
CA THR A 606 5.71 25.97 -8.22
C THR A 606 6.09 25.35 -9.55
N SER A 607 5.11 24.74 -10.24
CA SER A 607 5.24 24.32 -11.64
C SER A 607 3.98 24.64 -12.41
N SER A 608 4.13 24.96 -13.70
CA SER A 608 3.01 25.10 -14.64
C SER A 608 2.55 23.76 -15.26
N SER A 609 3.11 22.63 -14.81
CA SER A 609 2.83 21.31 -15.36
C SER A 609 2.67 20.25 -14.30
N LEU A 610 1.63 19.42 -14.41
CA LEU A 610 1.49 18.20 -13.61
C LEU A 610 2.49 17.09 -13.99
N ASN A 611 3.21 17.24 -15.10
CA ASN A 611 4.18 16.24 -15.54
C ASN A 611 5.59 16.50 -15.01
N GLU A 612 5.83 17.69 -14.47
CA GLU A 612 7.11 18.08 -13.89
C GLU A 612 7.21 17.60 -12.45
N GLN A 613 8.40 17.11 -12.09
CA GLN A 613 8.70 16.77 -10.69
C GLN A 613 9.21 18.01 -9.97
N LEU A 614 8.55 18.37 -8.90
CA LEU A 614 9.05 19.36 -7.94
C LEU A 614 9.86 18.64 -6.86
N ASN A 615 11.09 19.11 -6.62
CA ASN A 615 11.93 18.66 -5.51
C ASN A 615 12.01 19.79 -4.49
N VAL A 616 11.79 19.47 -3.23
CA VAL A 616 11.81 20.41 -2.11
C VAL A 616 12.85 19.96 -1.11
N ASP A 617 13.80 20.84 -0.79
CA ASP A 617 14.75 20.69 0.31
C ASP A 617 14.18 21.40 1.53
N LEU A 618 14.16 20.72 2.68
CA LEU A 618 13.71 21.28 3.98
C LEU A 618 14.85 21.94 4.76
N ASN A 619 16.10 21.75 4.33
CA ASN A 619 17.24 22.48 4.85
C ASN A 619 17.38 23.77 4.03
N PRO A 620 17.12 24.97 4.58
CA PRO A 620 17.18 26.24 3.86
C PRO A 620 18.62 26.65 3.54
#